data_4628371c2043a5dd29fabd2e35ea627c
#
_entry.id   4628371c2043a5dd29fabd2e35ea627c
#
_cell.length_a   1.000
_cell.length_b   1.000
_cell.length_c   1.000
_cell.angle_alpha   90.00
_cell.angle_beta   90.00
_cell.angle_gamma   90.00
#
_symmetry.space_group_name_H-M   'P 1'
#
loop_
_entity.id
_entity.type
_entity.pdbx_description
1 polymer ?
#
loop_
_entity_poly.entity_id
_entity_poly.type
_entity_poly.pdbx_seq_one_letter_code
_entity_poly.pdbx_strand_id
1 'polypeptide(L)'
;MELQIYNSVSRKKELFEPIDKNRVTMYVCGPTVYNRVHVGNARPAVIFDTLFRLLKYLYPQVIYARNITDVDDKIIEVAKNRSQKPEDIAKLYADFYFSDMAFLNCQTPTIQPFATKHIPEMLDMIEVLISNGFAYVSEKHVLFS
;
A
#
# COMPACT_ATOMS: atom_id res chain seq x y z
N MET A 1 25.04 -9.45 -10.77
CA MET A 1 23.85 -10.35 -10.67
C MET A 1 22.72 -9.68 -11.43
N GLU A 2 22.07 -10.39 -12.35
CA GLU A 2 20.95 -9.85 -13.10
C GLU A 2 19.65 -10.24 -12.37
N LEU A 3 18.90 -9.23 -11.92
CA LEU A 3 17.60 -9.43 -11.29
C LEU A 3 16.53 -9.46 -12.38
N GLN A 4 15.73 -10.54 -12.42
CA GLN A 4 14.59 -10.65 -13.29
C GLN A 4 13.29 -10.64 -12.48
N ILE A 5 12.32 -9.83 -12.89
CA ILE A 5 11.02 -9.69 -12.23
C ILE A 5 9.92 -9.98 -13.26
N TYR A 6 8.86 -10.65 -12.82
CA TYR A 6 7.68 -10.88 -13.66
C TYR A 6 6.89 -9.57 -13.83
N ASN A 7 6.74 -9.15 -15.08
CA ASN A 7 5.96 -7.97 -15.44
C ASN A 7 4.55 -8.41 -15.84
N SER A 8 3.53 -7.97 -15.09
CA SER A 8 2.13 -8.32 -15.34
C SER A 8 1.58 -7.73 -16.65
N VAL A 9 2.14 -6.63 -17.13
CA VAL A 9 1.72 -5.99 -18.39
C VAL A 9 2.18 -6.81 -19.59
N SER A 10 3.46 -7.14 -19.64
CA SER A 10 4.03 -7.97 -20.73
C SER A 10 3.79 -9.47 -20.54
N ARG A 11 3.41 -9.90 -19.30
CA ARG A 11 3.24 -11.30 -18.87
C ARG A 11 4.50 -12.16 -19.03
N LYS A 12 5.67 -11.55 -18.85
CA LYS A 12 6.98 -12.20 -18.97
C LYS A 12 7.88 -11.84 -17.81
N LYS A 13 8.91 -12.67 -17.57
CA LYS A 13 10.04 -12.26 -16.73
C LYS A 13 10.93 -11.35 -17.57
N GLU A 14 11.27 -10.22 -17.03
CA GLU A 14 12.12 -9.21 -17.68
C GLU A 14 13.25 -8.81 -16.76
N LEU A 15 14.36 -8.38 -17.35
CA LEU A 15 15.46 -7.79 -16.60
C LEU A 15 14.96 -6.55 -15.89
N PHE A 16 15.24 -6.45 -14.60
CA PHE A 16 14.88 -5.28 -13.83
C PHE A 16 15.85 -4.14 -14.14
N GLU A 17 15.34 -3.11 -14.78
CA GLU A 17 16.06 -1.87 -15.05
C GLU A 17 15.39 -0.72 -14.31
N PRO A 18 16.00 -0.20 -13.21
CA PRO A 18 15.43 0.92 -12.49
C PRO A 18 15.52 2.22 -13.32
N ILE A 19 14.54 3.09 -13.15
CA ILE A 19 14.52 4.43 -13.79
C ILE A 19 15.78 5.23 -13.38
N ASP A 20 16.17 5.12 -12.12
CA ASP A 20 17.40 5.72 -11.58
C ASP A 20 18.23 4.63 -10.89
N LYS A 21 19.43 4.37 -11.42
CA LYS A 21 20.34 3.35 -10.86
C LYS A 21 20.92 3.73 -9.49
N ASN A 22 20.87 5.02 -9.12
CA ASN A 22 21.33 5.48 -7.82
C ASN A 22 20.22 5.44 -6.76
N ARG A 23 18.94 5.46 -7.19
CA ARG A 23 17.78 5.49 -6.30
C ARG A 23 16.63 4.66 -6.86
N VAL A 24 16.47 3.46 -6.34
CA VAL A 24 15.34 2.59 -6.66
C VAL A 24 14.16 2.93 -5.76
N THR A 25 12.97 3.07 -6.36
CA THR A 25 11.73 3.25 -5.63
C THR A 25 10.81 2.07 -5.87
N MET A 26 10.15 1.59 -4.81
CA MET A 26 9.12 0.55 -4.91
C MET A 26 7.90 0.91 -4.08
N TYR A 27 6.73 0.63 -4.62
CA TYR A 27 5.46 0.79 -3.93
C TYR A 27 4.73 -0.55 -3.86
N VAL A 28 4.24 -0.89 -2.68
CA VAL A 28 3.45 -2.11 -2.44
C VAL A 28 2.17 -1.75 -1.72
N CYS A 29 1.03 -2.25 -2.21
CA CYS A 29 -0.24 -2.09 -1.52
C CYS A 29 -0.16 -2.69 -0.11
N GLY A 30 -0.57 -1.91 0.87
CA GLY A 30 -0.67 -2.32 2.25
C GLY A 30 -2.02 -2.93 2.59
N PRO A 31 -2.23 -3.32 3.86
CA PRO A 31 -3.48 -3.90 4.31
C PRO A 31 -4.57 -2.85 4.53
N THR A 32 -5.84 -3.30 4.47
CA THR A 32 -6.95 -2.62 5.11
C THR A 32 -7.03 -3.10 6.57
N VAL A 33 -6.99 -2.18 7.50
CA VAL A 33 -6.83 -2.46 8.94
C VAL A 33 -8.18 -2.54 9.66
N TYR A 34 -8.95 -3.58 9.38
CA TYR A 34 -10.26 -3.85 10.00
C TYR A 34 -10.28 -5.11 10.87
N ASN A 35 -9.26 -5.96 10.75
CA ASN A 35 -9.12 -7.21 11.51
C ASN A 35 -7.65 -7.61 11.61
N ARG A 36 -7.34 -8.62 12.45
CA ARG A 36 -6.00 -9.22 12.46
C ARG A 36 -5.66 -9.81 11.10
N VAL A 37 -4.38 -9.70 10.76
CA VAL A 37 -3.87 -10.31 9.53
C VAL A 37 -3.80 -11.82 9.65
N HIS A 38 -4.03 -12.49 8.54
CA HIS A 38 -3.77 -13.91 8.40
C HIS A 38 -2.59 -14.14 7.44
N VAL A 39 -2.13 -15.38 7.30
CA VAL A 39 -0.95 -15.72 6.47
C VAL A 39 -1.05 -15.18 5.03
N GLY A 40 -2.25 -15.12 4.47
CA GLY A 40 -2.47 -14.57 3.13
C GLY A 40 -2.16 -13.06 3.02
N ASN A 41 -2.41 -12.29 4.10
CA ASN A 41 -2.06 -10.87 4.16
C ASN A 41 -0.59 -10.66 4.50
N ALA A 42 0.01 -11.54 5.31
CA ALA A 42 1.42 -11.49 5.68
C ALA A 42 2.35 -11.86 4.50
N ARG A 43 1.90 -12.77 3.64
CA ARG A 43 2.69 -13.25 2.49
C ARG A 43 3.25 -12.12 1.60
N PRO A 44 2.46 -11.15 1.12
CA PRO A 44 3.01 -10.02 0.37
C PRO A 44 4.05 -9.23 1.17
N ALA A 45 3.82 -9.03 2.47
CA ALA A 45 4.76 -8.31 3.32
C ALA A 45 6.14 -8.99 3.33
N VAL A 46 6.19 -10.30 3.55
CA VAL A 46 7.43 -11.09 3.60
C VAL A 46 8.11 -11.15 2.22
N ILE A 47 7.35 -11.37 1.15
CA ILE A 47 7.91 -11.45 -0.21
C ILE A 47 8.53 -10.11 -0.62
N PHE A 48 7.85 -9.02 -0.40
CA PHE A 48 8.35 -7.69 -0.76
C PHE A 48 9.42 -7.18 0.20
N ASP A 49 9.47 -7.64 1.45
CA ASP A 49 10.61 -7.42 2.33
C ASP A 49 11.87 -8.12 1.79
N THR A 50 11.72 -9.34 1.31
CA THR A 50 12.82 -10.07 0.67
C THR A 50 13.35 -9.32 -0.56
N LEU A 51 12.45 -8.82 -1.41
CA LEU A 51 12.83 -8.00 -2.56
C LEU A 51 13.50 -6.68 -2.11
N PHE A 52 12.96 -6.02 -1.10
CA PHE A 52 13.53 -4.79 -0.55
C PHE A 52 14.96 -5.00 -0.07
N ARG A 53 15.22 -6.08 0.68
CA ARG A 53 16.58 -6.44 1.14
C ARG A 53 17.52 -6.71 -0.04
N LEU A 54 17.07 -7.43 -1.06
CA LEU A 54 17.83 -7.69 -2.26
C LEU A 54 18.16 -6.39 -3.00
N LEU A 55 17.18 -5.52 -3.18
CA LEU A 55 17.40 -4.22 -3.84
C LEU A 55 18.41 -3.36 -3.05
N LYS A 56 18.33 -3.33 -1.72
CA LYS A 56 19.31 -2.64 -0.86
C LYS A 56 20.73 -3.20 -0.98
N TYR A 57 20.87 -4.47 -1.33
CA TYR A 57 22.17 -5.08 -1.61
C TYR A 57 22.71 -4.67 -2.99
N LEU A 58 21.82 -4.51 -3.97
CA LEU A 58 22.19 -4.26 -5.37
C LEU A 58 22.34 -2.77 -5.70
N TYR A 59 21.68 -1.89 -4.97
CA TYR A 59 21.59 -0.45 -5.31
C TYR A 59 21.94 0.45 -4.12
N PRO A 60 22.53 1.64 -4.37
CA PRO A 60 22.99 2.52 -3.31
C PRO A 60 21.87 3.03 -2.40
N GLN A 61 20.69 3.32 -2.97
CA GLN A 61 19.54 3.81 -2.25
C GLN A 61 18.27 3.10 -2.70
N VAL A 62 17.44 2.67 -1.75
CA VAL A 62 16.12 2.11 -2.03
C VAL A 62 15.08 2.77 -1.14
N ILE A 63 14.04 3.31 -1.74
CA ILE A 63 12.88 3.87 -1.05
C ILE A 63 11.71 2.91 -1.23
N TYR A 64 11.23 2.36 -0.13
CA TYR A 64 10.12 1.43 -0.10
C TYR A 64 8.91 2.08 0.56
N ALA A 65 7.83 2.23 -0.19
CA ALA A 65 6.56 2.72 0.31
C ALA A 65 5.54 1.59 0.41
N ARG A 66 4.83 1.52 1.55
CA ARG A 66 3.67 0.64 1.76
C ARG A 66 2.61 1.42 2.53
N ASN A 67 1.44 1.60 1.94
CA ASN A 67 0.34 2.31 2.60
C ASN A 67 -0.33 1.49 3.70
N ILE A 68 -1.08 2.18 4.53
CA ILE A 68 -2.08 1.61 5.43
C ILE A 68 -3.43 2.17 5.00
N THR A 69 -4.37 1.28 4.66
CA THR A 69 -5.75 1.66 4.33
C THR A 69 -6.54 1.67 5.63
N ASP A 70 -6.62 2.84 6.23
CA ASP A 70 -7.26 3.12 7.52
C ASP A 70 -8.65 3.78 7.37
N VAL A 71 -9.17 3.78 6.16
CA VAL A 71 -10.56 4.16 5.82
C VAL A 71 -11.11 3.19 4.79
N ASP A 72 -12.21 2.52 5.12
CA ASP A 72 -12.86 1.50 4.27
C ASP A 72 -14.22 1.12 4.89
N ASP A 73 -15.18 0.68 4.08
CA ASP A 73 -16.50 0.24 4.54
C ASP A 73 -16.41 -0.89 5.58
N LYS A 74 -15.42 -1.79 5.46
CA LYS A 74 -15.20 -2.87 6.42
C LYS A 74 -14.79 -2.36 7.80
N ILE A 75 -14.02 -1.28 7.87
CA ILE A 75 -13.64 -0.63 9.13
C ILE A 75 -14.88 -0.03 9.78
N ILE A 76 -15.73 0.65 8.98
CA ILE A 76 -16.97 1.27 9.44
C ILE A 76 -17.94 0.20 9.96
N GLU A 77 -18.08 -0.92 9.26
CA GLU A 77 -18.91 -2.04 9.67
C GLU A 77 -18.47 -2.67 11.00
N VAL A 78 -17.16 -2.94 11.15
CA VAL A 78 -16.60 -3.48 12.40
C VAL A 78 -16.77 -2.50 13.54
N ALA A 79 -16.55 -1.21 13.30
CA ALA A 79 -16.74 -0.15 14.29
C ALA A 79 -18.20 -0.08 14.77
N LYS A 80 -19.16 -0.14 13.85
CA LYS A 80 -20.59 -0.17 14.15
C LYS A 80 -20.96 -1.39 15.00
N ASN A 81 -20.50 -2.60 14.61
CA ASN A 81 -20.79 -3.83 15.32
C ASN A 81 -20.19 -3.86 16.74
N ARG A 82 -19.13 -3.10 16.99
CA ARG A 82 -18.46 -3.00 18.29
C ARG A 82 -18.85 -1.76 19.08
N SER A 83 -19.71 -0.90 18.55
CA SER A 83 -20.06 0.41 19.14
C SER A 83 -18.80 1.25 19.44
N GLN A 84 -17.84 1.23 18.52
CA GLN A 84 -16.57 1.96 18.60
C GLN A 84 -16.44 2.94 17.43
N LYS A 85 -15.47 3.85 17.49
CA LYS A 85 -15.18 4.75 16.38
C LYS A 85 -14.33 4.04 15.31
N PRO A 86 -14.54 4.33 14.01
CA PRO A 86 -13.72 3.74 12.94
C PRO A 86 -12.21 3.98 13.13
N GLU A 87 -11.83 5.16 13.62
CA GLU A 87 -10.43 5.53 13.87
C GLU A 87 -9.78 4.63 14.93
N ASP A 88 -10.52 4.27 15.98
CA ASP A 88 -10.03 3.40 17.06
C ASP A 88 -9.83 1.97 16.54
N ILE A 89 -10.76 1.48 15.70
CA ILE A 89 -10.63 0.18 15.03
C ILE A 89 -9.41 0.16 14.12
N ALA A 90 -9.28 1.17 13.25
CA ALA A 90 -8.17 1.26 12.32
C ALA A 90 -6.82 1.32 13.05
N LYS A 91 -6.73 2.14 14.10
CA LYS A 91 -5.52 2.24 14.93
C LYS A 91 -5.17 0.90 15.59
N LEU A 92 -6.14 0.25 16.23
CA LEU A 92 -5.94 -1.04 16.92
C LEU A 92 -5.37 -2.09 15.97
N TYR A 93 -5.97 -2.23 14.77
CA TYR A 93 -5.53 -3.25 13.83
C TYR A 93 -4.27 -2.87 13.05
N ALA A 94 -3.98 -1.57 12.89
CA ALA A 94 -2.68 -1.13 12.39
C ALA A 94 -1.56 -1.48 13.38
N ASP A 95 -1.77 -1.26 14.69
CA ASP A 95 -0.80 -1.62 15.73
C ASP A 95 -0.54 -3.15 15.75
N PHE A 96 -1.59 -3.96 15.63
CA PHE A 96 -1.43 -5.42 15.47
C PHE A 96 -0.65 -5.79 14.20
N TYR A 97 -0.99 -5.18 13.07
CA TYR A 97 -0.26 -5.41 11.82
C TYR A 97 1.24 -5.12 11.97
N PHE A 98 1.60 -4.01 12.55
CA PHE A 98 3.01 -3.66 12.76
C PHE A 98 3.72 -4.66 13.67
N SER A 99 3.07 -5.07 14.76
CA SER A 99 3.60 -6.09 15.68
C SER A 99 3.79 -7.44 14.97
N ASP A 100 2.80 -7.88 14.19
CA ASP A 100 2.85 -9.14 13.46
C ASP A 100 3.95 -9.12 12.38
N MET A 101 4.13 -7.98 11.66
CA MET A 101 5.21 -7.84 10.67
C MET A 101 6.58 -7.79 11.32
N ALA A 102 6.72 -7.15 12.48
CA ALA A 102 7.95 -7.16 13.25
C ALA A 102 8.30 -8.58 13.74
N PHE A 103 7.30 -9.35 14.21
CA PHE A 103 7.48 -10.75 14.60
C PHE A 103 7.96 -11.63 13.44
N LEU A 104 7.49 -11.35 12.21
CA LEU A 104 7.95 -12.00 10.98
C LEU A 104 9.31 -11.47 10.48
N ASN A 105 9.97 -10.62 11.25
CA ASN A 105 11.26 -10.00 10.91
C ASN A 105 11.23 -9.19 9.59
N CYS A 106 10.06 -8.66 9.21
CA CYS A 106 9.96 -7.73 8.09
C CYS A 106 10.52 -6.36 8.50
N GLN A 107 11.32 -5.75 7.63
CA GLN A 107 11.80 -4.38 7.83
C GLN A 107 10.64 -3.39 7.68
N THR A 108 10.68 -2.33 8.48
CA THR A 108 9.75 -1.23 8.32
C THR A 108 9.97 -0.56 6.96
N PRO A 109 8.92 -0.34 6.16
CA PRO A 109 9.03 0.44 4.93
C PRO A 109 9.60 1.84 5.19
N THR A 110 10.28 2.40 4.22
CA THR A 110 10.84 3.76 4.30
C THR A 110 9.75 4.80 4.48
N ILE A 111 8.59 4.56 3.85
CA ILE A 111 7.41 5.44 3.89
C ILE A 111 6.17 4.57 4.13
N GLN A 112 5.36 4.95 5.13
CA GLN A 112 4.09 4.28 5.44
C GLN A 112 2.94 5.31 5.47
N PRO A 113 2.39 5.70 4.30
CA PRO A 113 1.28 6.64 4.25
C PRO A 113 -0.02 5.98 4.74
N PHE A 114 -0.74 6.70 5.59
CA PHE A 114 -2.11 6.36 5.98
C PHE A 114 -3.09 7.06 5.04
N ALA A 115 -4.09 6.34 4.53
CA ALA A 115 -5.03 6.89 3.56
C ALA A 115 -5.75 8.16 4.09
N THR A 116 -6.15 8.15 5.38
CA THR A 116 -6.81 9.30 6.01
C THR A 116 -5.94 10.56 6.06
N LYS A 117 -4.62 10.43 5.97
CA LYS A 117 -3.69 11.58 5.98
C LYS A 117 -3.51 12.23 4.61
N HIS A 118 -4.07 11.62 3.56
CA HIS A 118 -3.91 12.05 2.16
C HIS A 118 -5.25 12.32 1.46
N ILE A 119 -6.34 12.50 2.23
CA ILE A 119 -7.65 12.81 1.65
C ILE A 119 -7.64 14.11 0.83
N PRO A 120 -7.01 15.21 1.28
CA PRO A 120 -6.94 16.43 0.46
C PRO A 120 -6.30 16.18 -0.90
N GLU A 121 -5.15 15.51 -0.95
CA GLU A 121 -4.43 15.21 -2.19
C GLU A 121 -5.22 14.26 -3.10
N MET A 122 -6.01 13.33 -2.51
CA MET A 122 -6.94 12.49 -3.28
C MET A 122 -8.05 13.32 -3.91
N LEU A 123 -8.62 14.28 -3.20
CA LEU A 123 -9.65 15.18 -3.73
C LEU A 123 -9.12 16.06 -4.85
N ASP A 124 -7.93 16.65 -4.68
CA ASP A 124 -7.26 17.44 -5.71
C ASP A 124 -7.05 16.62 -6.99
N MET A 125 -6.59 15.37 -6.85
CA MET A 125 -6.42 14.46 -7.99
C MET A 125 -7.75 14.15 -8.67
N ILE A 126 -8.81 13.90 -7.91
CA ILE A 126 -10.15 13.62 -8.45
C ILE A 126 -10.67 14.83 -9.23
N GLU A 127 -10.52 16.05 -8.73
CA GLU A 127 -10.91 17.26 -9.43
C GLU A 127 -10.18 17.43 -10.77
N VAL A 128 -8.88 17.15 -10.80
CA VAL A 128 -8.09 17.16 -12.05
C VAL A 128 -8.58 16.10 -13.03
N LEU A 129 -8.91 14.89 -12.57
CA LEU A 129 -9.45 13.82 -13.42
C LEU A 129 -10.80 14.20 -14.01
N ILE A 130 -11.70 14.81 -13.21
CA ILE A 130 -13.00 15.30 -13.70
C ILE A 130 -12.79 16.43 -14.73
N SER A 131 -11.95 17.40 -14.46
CA SER A 131 -11.69 18.52 -15.36
C SER A 131 -11.10 18.10 -16.71
N ASN A 132 -10.33 17.00 -16.72
CA ASN A 132 -9.74 16.43 -17.92
C ASN A 132 -10.64 15.39 -18.62
N GLY A 133 -11.85 15.14 -18.12
CA GLY A 133 -12.81 14.20 -18.71
C GLY A 133 -12.50 12.72 -18.47
N PHE A 134 -11.58 12.38 -17.56
CA PHE A 134 -11.25 11.01 -17.19
C PHE A 134 -12.09 10.47 -16.03
N ALA A 135 -12.87 11.33 -15.38
CA ALA A 135 -13.80 10.94 -14.34
C ALA A 135 -15.09 11.75 -14.45
N TYR A 136 -16.18 11.21 -13.93
CA TYR A 136 -17.48 11.86 -13.93
C TYR A 136 -18.26 11.56 -12.66
N VAL A 137 -19.21 12.45 -12.31
CA VAL A 137 -20.08 12.29 -11.14
C VAL A 137 -21.36 11.56 -11.58
N SER A 138 -21.71 10.47 -10.89
CA SER A 138 -22.98 9.75 -11.05
C SER A 138 -23.47 9.24 -9.71
N GLU A 139 -24.74 9.47 -9.40
CA GLU A 139 -25.41 8.99 -8.18
C GLU A 139 -24.62 9.22 -6.88
N LYS A 140 -24.03 10.40 -6.74
CA LYS A 140 -23.18 10.82 -5.60
C LYS A 140 -21.82 10.08 -5.51
N HIS A 141 -21.43 9.37 -6.55
CA HIS A 141 -20.12 8.77 -6.68
C HIS A 141 -19.32 9.47 -7.78
N VAL A 142 -17.99 9.40 -7.67
CA VAL A 142 -17.10 9.76 -8.77
C VAL A 142 -16.59 8.48 -9.39
N LEU A 143 -16.81 8.35 -10.68
CA LEU A 143 -16.42 7.16 -11.45
C LEU A 143 -15.32 7.54 -12.45
N PHE A 144 -14.33 6.67 -12.59
CA PHE A 144 -13.30 6.78 -13.61
C PHE A 144 -13.80 6.16 -14.91
N SER A 145 -13.58 6.81 -16.05
CA SER A 145 -14.01 6.34 -17.37
C SER A 145 -12.89 5.67 -18.16
#